data_ddf3f70c1c74af5e39897f87fa1fbf09
#
_entry.id   ddf3f70c1c74af5e39897f87fa1fbf09
#
_cell.length_a   1.000
_cell.length_b   1.000
_cell.length_c   1.000
_cell.angle_alpha   90.00
_cell.angle_beta   90.00
_cell.angle_gamma   90.00
#
_symmetry.space_group_name_H-M   'P 1'
#
loop_
_entity.id
_entity.type
_entity.pdbx_description
1 polymer ?
#
loop_
_entity_poly.entity_id
_entity_poly.type
_entity_poly.pdbx_seq_one_letter_code
_entity_poly.pdbx_strand_id
1 'polypeptide(L)'
;KKLGKKRSAKEVETSLIEEFCYPKYGPGQLWECVADDAAACGVELYKGHLVKRVYLKENRVESVGVVWPDGQIKKVDCDYLLSSMPIKELVAAMEGPVPQRVRDIASELPYRDFITVGLLVDKLKIKAKDGAGLIPDTWIYIQERDVKIGRLQIFNNWSPYLVADKENTVWLGLEYFCDEDDELWNM
;
A
#
# COMPACT_ATOMS: atom_id res chain seq x y z
N LYS A 1 8.32 28.74 -34.33
CA LYS A 1 8.20 27.26 -34.16
C LYS A 1 9.60 26.70 -33.83
N LYS A 2 9.87 26.40 -32.54
CA LYS A 2 11.07 25.68 -32.12
C LYS A 2 10.78 24.20 -32.24
N LEU A 3 11.46 23.50 -33.16
CA LEU A 3 11.45 22.06 -33.25
C LEU A 3 12.07 21.47 -31.98
N GLY A 4 11.30 20.64 -31.27
CA GLY A 4 11.81 19.92 -30.11
C GLY A 4 12.93 18.95 -30.52
N LYS A 5 14.07 19.02 -29.85
CA LYS A 5 15.14 18.04 -29.93
C LYS A 5 14.59 16.67 -29.57
N LYS A 6 14.70 15.68 -30.45
CA LYS A 6 14.50 14.25 -30.12
C LYS A 6 15.51 13.88 -29.04
N ARG A 7 15.03 13.53 -27.83
CA ARG A 7 15.87 12.92 -26.79
C ARG A 7 16.37 11.58 -27.28
N SER A 8 17.67 11.33 -27.15
CA SER A 8 18.27 10.04 -27.49
C SER A 8 17.87 8.99 -26.45
N ALA A 9 17.80 7.72 -26.84
CA ALA A 9 17.43 6.60 -25.95
C ALA A 9 18.39 6.42 -24.73
N LYS A 10 19.51 7.17 -24.68
CA LYS A 10 20.43 7.22 -23.54
C LYS A 10 20.04 8.21 -22.44
N GLU A 11 19.02 9.04 -22.65
CA GLU A 11 18.52 10.04 -21.70
C GLU A 11 17.21 9.62 -21.03
N VAL A 12 16.91 8.33 -20.98
CA VAL A 12 15.89 7.80 -20.07
C VAL A 12 16.55 7.72 -18.68
N GLU A 13 16.56 8.85 -18.00
CA GLU A 13 16.79 8.86 -16.56
C GLU A 13 15.70 8.00 -15.93
N THR A 14 16.07 6.83 -15.42
CA THR A 14 15.37 6.23 -14.30
C THR A 14 15.56 7.25 -13.18
N SER A 15 14.56 8.11 -12.95
CA SER A 15 14.65 9.13 -11.93
C SER A 15 14.72 8.43 -10.58
N LEU A 16 15.92 8.27 -10.07
CA LEU A 16 16.14 8.09 -8.66
C LEU A 16 15.60 9.36 -8.00
N ILE A 17 14.55 9.20 -7.20
CA ILE A 17 14.03 10.31 -6.41
C ILE A 17 15.10 10.62 -5.36
N GLU A 18 15.83 11.71 -5.54
CA GLU A 18 16.89 12.12 -4.63
C GLU A 18 16.32 12.76 -3.36
N GLU A 19 15.22 13.50 -3.50
CA GLU A 19 14.57 14.18 -2.39
C GLU A 19 13.04 13.97 -2.45
N PHE A 20 12.41 13.76 -1.30
CA PHE A 20 10.97 13.65 -1.17
C PHE A 20 10.51 14.09 0.23
N CYS A 21 9.26 14.54 0.33
CA CYS A 21 8.63 14.83 1.62
C CYS A 21 8.08 13.55 2.23
N TYR A 22 8.39 13.34 3.50
CA TYR A 22 7.88 12.20 4.24
C TYR A 22 7.15 12.68 5.51
N PRO A 23 5.94 12.18 5.81
CA PRO A 23 5.21 12.58 7.00
C PRO A 23 5.98 12.22 8.28
N LYS A 24 5.94 13.09 9.27
CA LYS A 24 6.69 12.98 10.53
C LYS A 24 6.51 11.62 11.20
N TYR A 25 5.27 11.14 11.28
CA TYR A 25 4.89 9.87 11.91
C TYR A 25 4.51 8.78 10.90
N GLY A 26 5.05 8.86 9.68
CA GLY A 26 4.80 7.89 8.62
C GLY A 26 3.61 8.24 7.73
N PRO A 27 3.38 7.47 6.65
CA PRO A 27 2.34 7.74 5.66
C PRO A 27 0.93 7.77 6.24
N GLY A 28 0.67 7.02 7.31
CA GLY A 28 -0.61 6.98 8.00
C GLY A 28 -1.05 8.36 8.50
N GLN A 29 -0.11 9.18 8.98
CA GLN A 29 -0.39 10.53 9.45
C GLN A 29 -1.07 11.41 8.39
N LEU A 30 -0.65 11.29 7.12
CA LEU A 30 -1.28 12.05 6.02
C LEU A 30 -2.76 11.68 5.90
N TRP A 31 -3.06 10.38 5.94
CA TRP A 31 -4.43 9.89 5.81
C TRP A 31 -5.30 10.21 7.03
N GLU A 32 -4.71 10.23 8.21
CA GLU A 32 -5.40 10.67 9.42
C GLU A 32 -5.79 12.16 9.32
N CYS A 33 -4.87 13.03 8.90
CA CYS A 33 -5.17 14.44 8.66
C CYS A 33 -6.26 14.63 7.59
N VAL A 34 -6.19 13.89 6.46
CA VAL A 34 -7.21 13.96 5.41
C VAL A 34 -8.58 13.49 5.93
N ALA A 35 -8.60 12.45 6.77
CA ALA A 35 -9.83 11.95 7.38
C ALA A 35 -10.45 12.99 8.33
N ASP A 36 -9.63 13.64 9.14
CA ASP A 36 -10.08 14.69 10.06
C ASP A 36 -10.63 15.90 9.30
N ASP A 37 -9.95 16.35 8.25
CA ASP A 37 -10.41 17.44 7.40
C ASP A 37 -11.73 17.09 6.67
N ALA A 38 -11.84 15.87 6.18
CA ALA A 38 -13.07 15.38 5.54
C ALA A 38 -14.23 15.35 6.53
N ALA A 39 -14.00 14.85 7.75
CA ALA A 39 -15.02 14.87 8.82
C ALA A 39 -15.44 16.28 9.19
N ALA A 40 -14.50 17.23 9.28
CA ALA A 40 -14.80 18.64 9.51
C ALA A 40 -15.66 19.26 8.39
N CYS A 41 -15.57 18.75 7.16
CA CYS A 41 -16.42 19.11 6.03
C CYS A 41 -17.77 18.36 6.02
N GLY A 42 -18.08 17.57 7.02
CA GLY A 42 -19.35 16.85 7.16
C GLY A 42 -19.37 15.47 6.48
N VAL A 43 -18.21 14.92 6.13
CA VAL A 43 -18.11 13.54 5.60
C VAL A 43 -18.25 12.55 6.76
N GLU A 44 -19.12 11.56 6.58
CA GLU A 44 -19.25 10.46 7.53
C GLU A 44 -18.22 9.37 7.24
N LEU A 45 -17.41 9.00 8.22
CA LEU A 45 -16.36 8.01 8.12
C LEU A 45 -16.71 6.77 8.96
N TYR A 46 -16.85 5.63 8.29
CA TYR A 46 -17.19 4.36 8.92
C TYR A 46 -16.00 3.40 8.89
N LYS A 47 -15.27 3.26 10.01
CA LYS A 47 -14.19 2.28 10.18
C LYS A 47 -14.77 0.93 10.63
N GLY A 48 -14.11 -0.16 10.25
CA GLY A 48 -14.57 -1.52 10.60
C GLY A 48 -15.82 -1.97 9.86
N HIS A 49 -16.19 -1.31 8.78
CA HIS A 49 -17.31 -1.65 7.91
C HIS A 49 -16.80 -2.20 6.59
N LEU A 50 -17.34 -3.32 6.14
CA LEU A 50 -16.93 -4.00 4.91
C LEU A 50 -17.99 -3.84 3.82
N VAL A 51 -17.66 -3.24 2.70
CA VAL A 51 -18.51 -3.27 1.50
C VAL A 51 -18.38 -4.66 0.88
N LYS A 52 -19.47 -5.44 0.97
CA LYS A 52 -19.51 -6.83 0.49
C LYS A 52 -20.28 -6.99 -0.81
N ARG A 53 -21.16 -6.05 -1.14
CA ARG A 53 -22.00 -6.10 -2.33
C ARG A 53 -22.07 -4.73 -2.99
N VAL A 54 -22.16 -4.72 -4.31
CA VAL A 54 -22.37 -3.51 -5.11
C VAL A 54 -23.57 -3.77 -6.03
N TYR A 55 -24.67 -3.11 -5.77
CA TYR A 55 -25.92 -3.33 -6.52
C TYR A 55 -25.96 -2.44 -7.76
N LEU A 56 -26.13 -3.08 -8.91
CA LEU A 56 -26.22 -2.43 -10.20
C LEU A 56 -27.66 -2.43 -10.71
N LYS A 57 -28.09 -1.30 -11.25
CA LYS A 57 -29.32 -1.13 -11.99
C LYS A 57 -29.01 -0.39 -13.28
N GLU A 58 -29.39 -0.95 -14.42
CA GLU A 58 -29.21 -0.32 -15.74
C GLU A 58 -27.78 0.21 -15.98
N ASN A 59 -26.76 -0.60 -15.69
CA ASN A 59 -25.33 -0.25 -15.80
C ASN A 59 -24.85 0.90 -14.88
N ARG A 60 -25.57 1.22 -13.82
CA ARG A 60 -25.18 2.19 -12.81
C ARG A 60 -25.15 1.55 -11.43
N VAL A 61 -24.29 2.02 -10.58
CA VAL A 61 -24.35 1.66 -9.15
C VAL A 61 -25.55 2.38 -8.54
N GLU A 62 -26.43 1.64 -7.86
CA GLU A 62 -27.57 2.16 -7.12
C GLU A 62 -27.26 2.25 -5.62
N SER A 63 -26.53 1.26 -5.11
CA SER A 63 -26.26 1.16 -3.68
C SER A 63 -25.15 0.16 -3.40
N VAL A 64 -24.68 0.14 -2.17
CA VAL A 64 -23.74 -0.85 -1.65
C VAL A 64 -24.32 -1.60 -0.46
N GLY A 65 -23.98 -2.88 -0.33
CA GLY A 65 -24.28 -3.70 0.83
C GLY A 65 -23.10 -3.71 1.78
N VAL A 66 -23.26 -3.08 2.94
CA VAL A 66 -22.20 -2.89 3.94
C VAL A 66 -22.43 -3.83 5.11
N VAL A 67 -21.43 -4.62 5.45
CA VAL A 67 -21.41 -5.43 6.67
C VAL A 67 -21.01 -4.53 7.83
N TRP A 68 -21.88 -4.48 8.83
CA TRP A 68 -21.67 -3.70 10.05
C TRP A 68 -20.95 -4.56 11.11
N PRO A 69 -20.39 -3.93 12.17
CA PRO A 69 -19.69 -4.69 13.22
C PRO A 69 -20.55 -5.77 13.93
N ASP A 70 -21.86 -5.65 13.88
CA ASP A 70 -22.82 -6.63 14.39
C ASP A 70 -23.05 -7.82 13.43
N GLY A 71 -22.38 -7.83 12.28
CA GLY A 71 -22.50 -8.85 11.23
C GLY A 71 -23.69 -8.66 10.29
N GLN A 72 -24.55 -7.67 10.50
CA GLN A 72 -25.67 -7.39 9.62
C GLN A 72 -25.21 -6.68 8.34
N ILE A 73 -25.86 -7.01 7.23
CA ILE A 73 -25.65 -6.30 5.96
C ILE A 73 -26.75 -5.23 5.82
N LYS A 74 -26.34 -3.98 5.74
CA LYS A 74 -27.23 -2.86 5.47
C LYS A 74 -26.99 -2.30 4.08
N LYS A 75 -28.07 -1.97 3.38
CA LYS A 75 -28.02 -1.32 2.08
C LYS A 75 -27.84 0.17 2.27
N VAL A 76 -26.87 0.77 1.57
CA VAL A 76 -26.58 2.20 1.56
C VAL A 76 -26.70 2.68 0.12
N ASP A 77 -27.66 3.56 -0.14
CA ASP A 77 -27.87 4.13 -1.46
C ASP A 77 -26.79 5.16 -1.78
N CYS A 78 -26.38 5.25 -3.05
CA CYS A 78 -25.38 6.22 -3.49
C CYS A 78 -25.58 6.61 -4.96
N ASP A 79 -25.29 7.87 -5.27
CA ASP A 79 -25.29 8.37 -6.65
C ASP A 79 -24.00 8.03 -7.39
N TYR A 80 -22.88 7.94 -6.67
CA TYR A 80 -21.55 7.63 -7.17
C TYR A 80 -20.82 6.71 -6.19
N LEU A 81 -20.05 5.77 -6.71
CA LEU A 81 -19.15 4.91 -5.96
C LEU A 81 -17.72 5.10 -6.45
N LEU A 82 -16.83 5.52 -5.54
CA LEU A 82 -15.39 5.52 -5.75
C LEU A 82 -14.82 4.36 -4.94
N SER A 83 -14.24 3.38 -5.62
CA SER A 83 -13.75 2.16 -4.97
C SER A 83 -12.23 2.08 -5.04
N SER A 84 -11.61 1.80 -3.90
CA SER A 84 -10.21 1.39 -3.79
C SER A 84 -10.04 -0.11 -3.55
N MET A 85 -11.12 -0.89 -3.67
CA MET A 85 -11.06 -2.36 -3.56
C MET A 85 -10.21 -2.94 -4.71
N PRO A 86 -9.53 -4.07 -4.49
CA PRO A 86 -8.96 -4.86 -5.57
C PRO A 86 -10.02 -5.14 -6.64
N ILE A 87 -9.68 -4.99 -7.93
CA ILE A 87 -10.64 -5.12 -9.04
C ILE A 87 -11.30 -6.50 -9.04
N LYS A 88 -10.57 -7.56 -8.71
CA LYS A 88 -11.09 -8.92 -8.56
C LYS A 88 -12.26 -8.96 -7.55
N GLU A 89 -12.07 -8.39 -6.39
CA GLU A 89 -13.08 -8.33 -5.32
C GLU A 89 -14.24 -7.41 -5.67
N LEU A 90 -13.96 -6.23 -6.24
CA LEU A 90 -15.00 -5.31 -6.68
C LEU A 90 -15.94 -5.96 -7.70
N VAL A 91 -15.40 -6.61 -8.73
CA VAL A 91 -16.21 -7.27 -9.76
C VAL A 91 -16.95 -8.48 -9.20
N ALA A 92 -16.34 -9.25 -8.28
CA ALA A 92 -17.01 -10.34 -7.58
C ALA A 92 -18.19 -9.86 -6.72
N ALA A 93 -18.04 -8.67 -6.09
CA ALA A 93 -19.10 -8.06 -5.27
C ALA A 93 -20.26 -7.46 -6.07
N MET A 94 -20.13 -7.27 -7.38
CA MET A 94 -21.15 -6.67 -8.22
C MET A 94 -22.34 -7.62 -8.41
N GLU A 95 -23.50 -7.15 -8.04
CA GLU A 95 -24.81 -7.82 -8.27
C GLU A 95 -25.60 -7.06 -9.32
N GLY A 96 -26.03 -7.77 -10.39
CA GLY A 96 -26.75 -7.21 -11.51
C GLY A 96 -26.15 -7.62 -12.86
N PRO A 97 -26.41 -6.86 -13.94
CA PRO A 97 -26.04 -7.22 -15.31
C PRO A 97 -24.55 -6.98 -15.60
N VAL A 98 -23.67 -7.76 -14.98
CA VAL A 98 -22.22 -7.73 -15.30
C VAL A 98 -21.94 -8.78 -16.36
N PRO A 99 -21.36 -8.41 -17.53
CA PRO A 99 -21.00 -9.37 -18.56
C PRO A 99 -20.05 -10.46 -18.04
N GLN A 100 -20.30 -11.73 -18.44
CA GLN A 100 -19.47 -12.86 -17.97
C GLN A 100 -17.98 -12.65 -18.30
N ARG A 101 -17.66 -12.14 -19.49
CA ARG A 101 -16.29 -11.82 -19.87
C ARG A 101 -15.57 -10.88 -18.90
N VAL A 102 -16.30 -9.92 -18.27
CA VAL A 102 -15.73 -8.99 -17.28
C VAL A 102 -15.40 -9.77 -16.00
N ARG A 103 -16.29 -10.67 -15.58
CA ARG A 103 -16.05 -11.54 -14.43
C ARG A 103 -14.86 -12.45 -14.63
N ASP A 104 -14.77 -13.09 -15.81
CA ASP A 104 -13.68 -13.98 -16.15
C ASP A 104 -12.32 -13.26 -16.13
N ILE A 105 -12.22 -12.12 -16.81
CA ILE A 105 -11.01 -11.30 -16.82
C ILE A 105 -10.63 -10.84 -15.41
N ALA A 106 -11.58 -10.35 -14.63
CA ALA A 106 -11.30 -9.87 -13.29
C ALA A 106 -10.83 -11.00 -12.36
N SER A 107 -11.42 -12.20 -12.46
CA SER A 107 -11.04 -13.36 -11.64
C SER A 107 -9.63 -13.87 -11.96
N GLU A 108 -9.15 -13.69 -13.19
CA GLU A 108 -7.83 -14.12 -13.66
C GLU A 108 -6.72 -13.09 -13.40
N LEU A 109 -7.03 -11.90 -12.89
CA LEU A 109 -6.01 -10.89 -12.58
C LEU A 109 -5.03 -11.44 -11.53
N PRO A 110 -3.73 -11.57 -11.85
CA PRO A 110 -2.76 -12.01 -10.87
C PRO A 110 -2.47 -10.89 -9.88
N TYR A 111 -2.50 -11.20 -8.60
CA TYR A 111 -2.00 -10.34 -7.54
C TYR A 111 -0.76 -10.96 -6.93
N ARG A 112 0.11 -10.12 -6.45
CA ARG A 112 1.28 -10.54 -5.72
C ARG A 112 1.20 -9.96 -4.32
N ASP A 113 1.41 -10.80 -3.35
CA ASP A 113 1.41 -10.45 -1.95
C ASP A 113 2.81 -10.17 -1.44
N PHE A 114 2.91 -9.61 -0.28
CA PHE A 114 4.17 -9.55 0.45
C PHE A 114 3.93 -9.57 1.96
N ILE A 115 4.91 -10.12 2.67
CA ILE A 115 4.94 -10.18 4.11
C ILE A 115 6.00 -9.21 4.60
N THR A 116 5.66 -8.34 5.53
CA THR A 116 6.61 -7.48 6.21
C THR A 116 6.83 -7.95 7.64
N VAL A 117 8.09 -8.22 7.99
CA VAL A 117 8.49 -8.56 9.35
C VAL A 117 9.21 -7.36 9.96
N GLY A 118 8.64 -6.79 11.02
CA GLY A 118 9.24 -5.70 11.78
C GLY A 118 10.18 -6.24 12.85
N LEU A 119 11.43 -5.78 12.87
CA LEU A 119 12.41 -6.13 13.89
C LEU A 119 12.91 -4.86 14.58
N LEU A 120 12.74 -4.79 15.89
CA LEU A 120 13.40 -3.78 16.73
C LEU A 120 14.67 -4.37 17.33
N VAL A 121 15.81 -3.77 17.02
CA VAL A 121 17.14 -4.22 17.50
C VAL A 121 17.90 -3.06 18.15
N ASP A 122 18.82 -3.38 19.06
CA ASP A 122 19.58 -2.36 19.77
C ASP A 122 20.52 -1.58 18.84
N LYS A 123 21.17 -2.25 17.87
CA LYS A 123 22.03 -1.62 16.87
C LYS A 123 22.40 -2.58 15.75
N LEU A 124 22.83 -2.02 14.64
CA LEU A 124 23.40 -2.80 13.54
C LEU A 124 24.91 -3.00 13.73
N LYS A 125 25.40 -4.17 13.34
CA LYS A 125 26.84 -4.43 13.26
C LYS A 125 27.51 -3.65 12.13
N ILE A 126 26.76 -3.41 11.04
CA ILE A 126 27.19 -2.63 9.89
C ILE A 126 27.07 -1.14 10.24
N LYS A 127 28.14 -0.40 9.97
CA LYS A 127 28.21 1.05 10.19
C LYS A 127 28.33 1.78 8.87
N ALA A 128 28.01 3.07 8.86
CA ALA A 128 28.30 3.96 7.74
C ALA A 128 29.79 3.95 7.38
N LYS A 129 30.13 4.34 6.14
CA LYS A 129 31.51 4.30 5.62
C LYS A 129 32.51 5.13 6.43
N ASP A 130 32.03 6.18 7.09
CA ASP A 130 32.80 7.03 8.00
C ASP A 130 33.01 6.39 9.41
N GLY A 131 32.42 5.21 9.64
CA GLY A 131 32.46 4.49 10.91
C GLY A 131 31.55 5.08 11.99
N ALA A 132 30.86 6.16 11.71
CA ALA A 132 29.95 6.85 12.63
C ALA A 132 28.50 6.56 12.31
N GLY A 133 27.73 6.05 13.29
CA GLY A 133 26.30 5.95 13.19
C GLY A 133 25.74 4.85 12.30
N LEU A 134 24.46 5.02 11.96
CA LEU A 134 23.66 4.10 11.13
C LEU A 134 23.99 4.33 9.65
N ILE A 135 23.94 3.27 8.84
CA ILE A 135 24.04 3.41 7.38
C ILE A 135 22.88 4.29 6.87
N PRO A 136 23.14 5.20 5.89
CA PRO A 136 22.18 6.25 5.53
C PRO A 136 21.02 5.78 4.64
N ASP A 137 21.04 4.53 4.19
CA ASP A 137 20.05 4.00 3.26
C ASP A 137 18.67 3.87 3.94
N THR A 138 17.61 4.30 3.28
CA THR A 138 16.24 4.15 3.74
C THR A 138 15.71 2.74 3.47
N TRP A 139 16.05 2.20 2.28
CA TRP A 139 15.80 0.81 1.92
C TRP A 139 16.94 0.22 1.08
N ILE A 140 17.06 -1.09 1.14
CA ILE A 140 18.10 -1.86 0.46
C ILE A 140 17.42 -3.02 -0.26
N TYR A 141 17.66 -3.13 -1.57
CA TYR A 141 17.23 -4.28 -2.35
C TYR A 141 18.22 -5.42 -2.19
N ILE A 142 17.71 -6.61 -1.91
CA ILE A 142 18.48 -7.84 -1.77
C ILE A 142 18.32 -8.61 -3.09
N GLN A 143 19.44 -8.82 -3.79
CA GLN A 143 19.46 -9.47 -5.11
C GLN A 143 20.08 -10.86 -5.11
N GLU A 144 20.47 -11.35 -3.94
CA GLU A 144 20.98 -12.70 -3.75
C GLU A 144 19.89 -13.72 -3.97
N ARG A 145 20.22 -14.78 -4.76
CA ARG A 145 19.22 -15.78 -5.17
C ARG A 145 18.92 -16.83 -4.11
N ASP A 146 19.78 -16.97 -3.13
CA ASP A 146 19.71 -17.95 -2.05
C ASP A 146 18.96 -17.46 -0.80
N VAL A 147 18.48 -16.21 -0.83
CA VAL A 147 17.64 -15.64 0.23
C VAL A 147 16.28 -15.23 -0.29
N LYS A 148 15.24 -15.36 0.53
CA LYS A 148 13.86 -15.03 0.17
C LYS A 148 13.51 -13.55 0.42
N ILE A 149 14.25 -12.85 1.26
CA ILE A 149 14.04 -11.43 1.51
C ILE A 149 14.34 -10.64 0.24
N GLY A 150 13.38 -9.83 -0.20
CA GLY A 150 13.54 -9.00 -1.41
C GLY A 150 13.99 -7.58 -1.10
N ARG A 151 13.60 -7.04 0.08
CA ARG A 151 13.91 -5.67 0.46
C ARG A 151 14.00 -5.53 1.98
N LEU A 152 14.93 -4.69 2.44
CA LEU A 152 15.08 -4.31 3.83
C LEU A 152 14.89 -2.80 3.96
N GLN A 153 14.12 -2.37 4.93
CA GLN A 153 13.93 -0.95 5.28
C GLN A 153 14.58 -0.62 6.62
N ILE A 154 15.09 0.60 6.74
CA ILE A 154 15.59 1.16 8.00
C ILE A 154 14.71 2.35 8.35
N PHE A 155 13.73 2.13 9.21
CA PHE A 155 12.69 3.13 9.51
C PHE A 155 13.25 4.38 10.20
N ASN A 156 14.34 4.28 10.95
CA ASN A 156 15.03 5.43 11.53
C ASN A 156 15.41 6.49 10.48
N ASN A 157 15.75 6.06 9.25
CA ASN A 157 16.19 6.93 8.17
C ASN A 157 15.04 7.56 7.40
N TRP A 158 13.82 6.99 7.48
CA TRP A 158 12.62 7.59 6.91
C TRP A 158 12.17 8.80 7.73
N SER A 159 12.10 8.63 9.06
CA SER A 159 11.84 9.71 9.98
C SER A 159 12.36 9.34 11.38
N PRO A 160 13.08 10.24 12.05
CA PRO A 160 13.57 9.99 13.41
C PRO A 160 12.45 9.87 14.45
N TYR A 161 11.21 10.17 14.08
CA TYR A 161 10.03 10.09 14.94
C TYR A 161 9.32 8.73 14.86
N LEU A 162 9.74 7.84 13.96
CA LEU A 162 9.18 6.49 13.85
C LEU A 162 9.70 5.54 14.92
N VAL A 163 10.77 5.90 15.61
CA VAL A 163 11.42 5.08 16.64
C VAL A 163 11.47 5.86 17.95
N ALA A 164 10.96 5.27 19.03
CA ALA A 164 10.87 5.93 20.32
C ALA A 164 12.24 6.24 20.91
N ASP A 165 13.18 5.32 20.81
CA ASP A 165 14.58 5.48 21.25
C ASP A 165 15.52 5.37 20.05
N LYS A 166 15.61 6.45 19.27
CA LYS A 166 16.42 6.50 18.05
C LYS A 166 17.93 6.41 18.28
N GLU A 167 18.39 6.71 19.50
CA GLU A 167 19.82 6.68 19.84
C GLU A 167 20.32 5.25 20.11
N ASN A 168 19.44 4.40 20.67
CA ASN A 168 19.82 3.07 21.12
C ASN A 168 19.14 1.95 20.34
N THR A 169 18.12 2.24 19.53
CA THR A 169 17.38 1.21 18.80
C THR A 169 17.30 1.48 17.31
N VAL A 170 17.26 0.42 16.51
CA VAL A 170 17.03 0.45 15.06
C VAL A 170 15.82 -0.39 14.76
N TRP A 171 14.86 0.19 14.02
CA TRP A 171 13.70 -0.52 13.56
C TRP A 171 13.85 -0.88 12.08
N LEU A 172 13.83 -2.18 11.80
CA LEU A 172 13.97 -2.75 10.46
C LEU A 172 12.65 -3.32 9.97
N GLY A 173 12.38 -3.14 8.70
CA GLY A 173 11.33 -3.84 7.97
C GLY A 173 11.92 -4.79 6.94
N LEU A 174 11.65 -6.08 7.08
CA LEU A 174 12.07 -7.10 6.14
C LEU A 174 10.87 -7.46 5.27
N GLU A 175 11.01 -7.31 3.96
CA GLU A 175 9.94 -7.55 3.00
C GLU A 175 10.21 -8.78 2.16
N TYR A 176 9.24 -9.68 2.16
CA TYR A 176 9.24 -10.93 1.40
C TYR A 176 8.12 -10.86 0.38
N PHE A 177 8.46 -10.96 -0.89
CA PHE A 177 7.47 -11.06 -1.97
C PHE A 177 7.05 -12.52 -2.11
N CYS A 178 5.76 -12.77 -2.08
CA CYS A 178 5.19 -14.12 -2.11
C CYS A 178 3.88 -14.14 -2.90
N ASP A 179 3.42 -15.32 -3.21
CA ASP A 179 2.11 -15.58 -3.77
C ASP A 179 1.24 -16.33 -2.73
N GLU A 180 -0.07 -16.37 -2.89
CA GLU A 180 -1.04 -16.92 -1.92
C GLU A 180 -0.72 -18.36 -1.50
N ASP A 181 -0.16 -19.18 -2.43
CA ASP A 181 0.21 -20.57 -2.18
C ASP A 181 1.69 -20.77 -1.76
N ASP A 182 2.41 -19.68 -1.48
CA ASP A 182 3.82 -19.74 -1.11
C ASP A 182 3.98 -20.36 0.30
N GLU A 183 5.08 -21.09 0.49
CA GLU A 183 5.43 -21.66 1.79
C GLU A 183 5.60 -20.61 2.89
N LEU A 184 5.87 -19.33 2.54
CA LEU A 184 5.96 -18.21 3.46
C LEU A 184 4.64 -17.91 4.16
N TRP A 185 3.48 -18.26 3.56
CA TRP A 185 2.17 -18.12 4.19
C TRP A 185 1.88 -19.19 5.25
N ASN A 186 2.62 -20.28 5.23
CA ASN A 186 2.38 -21.46 6.07
C ASN A 186 3.42 -21.59 7.22
N MET A 187 4.20 -20.55 7.46
CA MET A 187 5.19 -20.53 8.55
C MET A 187 4.60 -20.09 9.89
#